data_d4b8103bfdc6c1e8ecb2f1665ce2ab78
#
_entry.id   d4b8103bfdc6c1e8ecb2f1665ce2ab78
#
_cell.length_a   1.000
_cell.length_b   1.000
_cell.length_c   1.000
_cell.angle_alpha   90.00
_cell.angle_beta   90.00
_cell.angle_gamma   90.00
#
_symmetry.space_group_name_H-M   'P 1'
#
loop_
_entity.id
_entity.type
_entity.pdbx_description
1 polymer ?
#
loop_
_entity_poly.entity_id
_entity_poly.type
_entity_poly.pdbx_seq_one_letter_code
_entity_poly.pdbx_strand_id
1 'polypeptide(L)'
;MITPDEAADRVVGLVEAAVRGGADIVQLRHKSLARGELLALARRVREIADRSGAIFIVNDHVDIALLSRADGVHLGPDDLSLASARRLAGNRLLIGASASSLEAARAAIAAGADYLGSGPAFATPIKSEKPVIGPKGVAAIAAASSVPVFAIGGIDESNVAQLTAEGLHRACVIRAVAEAPDPAAVARRLRAMLLPK
;
A
#
# COMPACT_ATOMS: atom_id res chain seq x y z
N MET A 1 -2.73 3.02 -4.29
CA MET A 1 -3.45 3.81 -3.25
C MET A 1 -3.81 2.93 -2.08
N ILE A 2 -3.76 3.46 -0.83
CA ILE A 2 -4.27 2.79 0.38
C ILE A 2 -5.50 3.58 0.85
N THR A 3 -6.56 2.88 1.30
CA THR A 3 -7.81 3.53 1.73
C THR A 3 -7.67 4.15 3.13
N PRO A 4 -8.36 5.29 3.41
CA PRO A 4 -8.51 5.83 4.75
C PRO A 4 -9.56 5.06 5.57
N ASP A 5 -9.61 5.34 6.88
CA ASP A 5 -10.67 4.85 7.79
C ASP A 5 -11.92 5.75 7.66
N GLU A 6 -12.74 5.50 6.66
CA GLU A 6 -13.97 6.27 6.37
C GLU A 6 -15.16 5.34 6.10
N ALA A 7 -16.36 5.91 5.98
CA ALA A 7 -17.57 5.13 5.66
C ALA A 7 -17.40 4.27 4.39
N ALA A 8 -17.96 3.07 4.40
CA ALA A 8 -17.76 2.07 3.35
C ALA A 8 -18.03 2.60 1.93
N ASP A 9 -19.13 3.36 1.75
CA ASP A 9 -19.48 3.94 0.44
C ASP A 9 -18.46 4.99 -0.02
N ARG A 10 -17.92 5.77 0.90
CA ARG A 10 -16.84 6.72 0.62
C ARG A 10 -15.57 6.00 0.18
N VAL A 11 -15.19 4.92 0.88
CA VAL A 11 -14.03 4.08 0.53
C VAL A 11 -14.19 3.51 -0.87
N VAL A 12 -15.38 2.96 -1.20
CA VAL A 12 -15.68 2.43 -2.54
C VAL A 12 -15.53 3.51 -3.62
N GLY A 13 -16.13 4.69 -3.42
CA GLY A 13 -16.00 5.80 -4.37
C GLY A 13 -14.56 6.29 -4.56
N LEU A 14 -13.74 6.28 -3.48
CA LEU A 14 -12.32 6.62 -3.55
C LEU A 14 -11.53 5.57 -4.34
N VAL A 15 -11.80 4.28 -4.14
CA VAL A 15 -11.16 3.20 -4.90
C VAL A 15 -11.51 3.32 -6.38
N GLU A 16 -12.79 3.53 -6.73
CA GLU A 16 -13.20 3.74 -8.12
C GLU A 16 -12.52 4.95 -8.76
N ALA A 17 -12.42 6.06 -8.03
CA ALA A 17 -11.73 7.25 -8.52
C ALA A 17 -10.23 6.99 -8.72
N ALA A 18 -9.57 6.31 -7.77
CA ALA A 18 -8.16 6.00 -7.86
C ALA A 18 -7.82 5.12 -9.06
N VAL A 19 -8.61 4.05 -9.31
CA VAL A 19 -8.37 3.16 -10.47
C VAL A 19 -8.69 3.86 -11.79
N ARG A 20 -9.72 4.71 -11.86
CA ARG A 20 -9.96 5.58 -13.03
C ARG A 20 -8.79 6.55 -13.26
N GLY A 21 -8.10 6.97 -12.21
CA GLY A 21 -6.88 7.77 -12.27
C GLY A 21 -5.63 6.97 -12.61
N GLY A 22 -5.72 5.64 -12.76
CA GLY A 22 -4.62 4.76 -13.14
C GLY A 22 -3.84 4.19 -11.95
N ALA A 23 -4.44 4.09 -10.77
CA ALA A 23 -3.82 3.34 -9.68
C ALA A 23 -3.74 1.86 -10.03
N ASP A 24 -2.52 1.31 -10.07
CA ASP A 24 -2.26 -0.09 -10.43
C ASP A 24 -2.53 -1.03 -9.26
N ILE A 25 -2.48 -0.53 -8.02
CA ILE A 25 -2.68 -1.30 -6.80
C ILE A 25 -3.59 -0.51 -5.87
N VAL A 26 -4.59 -1.19 -5.30
CA VAL A 26 -5.43 -0.67 -4.22
C VAL A 26 -5.27 -1.53 -2.98
N GLN A 27 -5.07 -0.89 -1.83
CA GLN A 27 -4.98 -1.59 -0.55
C GLN A 27 -6.14 -1.13 0.35
N LEU A 28 -6.99 -2.08 0.74
CA LEU A 28 -8.03 -1.83 1.72
C LEU A 28 -7.43 -1.87 3.13
N ARG A 29 -7.41 -0.72 3.77
CA ARG A 29 -7.07 -0.55 5.18
C ARG A 29 -8.23 0.11 5.89
N HIS A 30 -8.76 -0.55 6.93
CA HIS A 30 -9.81 -0.02 7.78
C HIS A 30 -9.64 -0.59 9.19
N LYS A 31 -9.29 0.25 10.14
CA LYS A 31 -8.90 -0.16 11.50
C LYS A 31 -10.08 -0.30 12.47
N SER A 32 -11.25 0.27 12.14
CA SER A 32 -12.39 0.38 13.06
C SER A 32 -13.59 -0.49 12.67
N LEU A 33 -13.68 -1.01 11.44
CA LEU A 33 -14.79 -1.88 11.05
C LEU A 33 -14.74 -3.23 11.74
N ALA A 34 -15.91 -3.74 12.12
CA ALA A 34 -16.06 -5.14 12.53
C ALA A 34 -15.68 -6.08 11.37
N ARG A 35 -15.21 -7.29 11.70
CA ARG A 35 -14.68 -8.25 10.72
C ARG A 35 -15.66 -8.60 9.59
N GLY A 36 -16.94 -8.75 9.90
CA GLY A 36 -17.97 -9.02 8.90
C GLY A 36 -18.19 -7.85 7.93
N GLU A 37 -18.20 -6.64 8.45
CA GLU A 37 -18.32 -5.41 7.65
C GLU A 37 -17.08 -5.18 6.78
N LEU A 38 -15.89 -5.45 7.33
CA LEU A 38 -14.63 -5.38 6.58
C LEU A 38 -14.62 -6.38 5.43
N LEU A 39 -15.12 -7.62 5.64
CA LEU A 39 -15.25 -8.61 4.58
C LEU A 39 -16.23 -8.16 3.51
N ALA A 40 -17.39 -7.59 3.91
CA ALA A 40 -18.36 -7.06 2.96
C ALA A 40 -17.76 -5.93 2.10
N LEU A 41 -17.04 -5.00 2.72
CA LEU A 41 -16.34 -3.93 2.02
C LEU A 41 -15.23 -4.49 1.09
N ALA A 42 -14.45 -5.46 1.57
CA ALA A 42 -13.39 -6.10 0.79
C ALA A 42 -13.94 -6.75 -0.50
N ARG A 43 -15.11 -7.38 -0.45
CA ARG A 43 -15.77 -7.95 -1.63
C ARG A 43 -16.16 -6.87 -2.65
N ARG A 44 -16.68 -5.74 -2.19
CA ARG A 44 -16.98 -4.59 -3.08
C ARG A 44 -15.73 -4.02 -3.74
N VAL A 45 -14.62 -3.91 -2.99
CA VAL A 45 -13.33 -3.47 -3.54
C VAL A 45 -12.79 -4.50 -4.55
N ARG A 46 -12.93 -5.81 -4.29
CA ARG A 46 -12.55 -6.87 -5.23
C ARG A 46 -13.25 -6.70 -6.58
N GLU A 47 -14.56 -6.45 -6.58
CA GLU A 47 -15.33 -6.25 -7.82
C GLU A 47 -14.80 -5.06 -8.64
N ILE A 48 -14.38 -3.98 -7.98
CA ILE A 48 -13.79 -2.82 -8.67
C ILE A 48 -12.43 -3.21 -9.27
N ALA A 49 -11.60 -3.89 -8.48
CA ALA A 49 -10.28 -4.33 -8.92
C ALA A 49 -10.37 -5.30 -10.11
N ASP A 50 -11.32 -6.25 -10.09
CA ASP A 50 -11.58 -7.17 -11.20
C ASP A 50 -11.92 -6.42 -12.50
N ARG A 51 -12.79 -5.41 -12.42
CA ARG A 51 -13.18 -4.61 -13.60
C ARG A 51 -12.06 -3.74 -14.14
N SER A 52 -11.16 -3.29 -13.30
CA SER A 52 -10.08 -2.35 -13.66
C SER A 52 -8.73 -3.02 -13.95
N GLY A 53 -8.57 -4.28 -13.59
CA GLY A 53 -7.29 -4.99 -13.64
C GLY A 53 -6.30 -4.54 -12.57
N ALA A 54 -6.73 -3.81 -11.54
CA ALA A 54 -5.87 -3.39 -10.44
C ALA A 54 -5.62 -4.55 -9.47
N ILE A 55 -4.43 -4.60 -8.90
CA ILE A 55 -4.08 -5.53 -7.81
C ILE A 55 -4.80 -5.10 -6.53
N PHE A 56 -5.49 -6.02 -5.88
CA PHE A 56 -6.19 -5.79 -4.63
C PHE A 56 -5.46 -6.41 -3.44
N ILE A 57 -5.07 -5.57 -2.49
CA ILE A 57 -4.38 -5.96 -1.24
C ILE A 57 -5.30 -5.67 -0.06
N VAL A 58 -5.33 -6.58 0.92
CA VAL A 58 -5.96 -6.33 2.23
C VAL A 58 -4.87 -6.05 3.26
N ASN A 59 -5.09 -5.05 4.12
CA ASN A 59 -4.14 -4.71 5.19
C ASN A 59 -4.40 -5.58 6.42
N ASP A 60 -3.37 -6.12 7.08
CA ASP A 60 -3.32 -6.87 8.35
C ASP A 60 -4.03 -8.25 8.34
N HIS A 61 -5.14 -8.39 7.64
CA HIS A 61 -6.10 -9.49 7.83
C HIS A 61 -6.00 -10.58 6.74
N VAL A 62 -5.19 -11.60 6.99
CA VAL A 62 -4.96 -12.74 6.05
C VAL A 62 -6.26 -13.47 5.71
N ASP A 63 -7.13 -13.70 6.70
CA ASP A 63 -8.43 -14.36 6.52
C ASP A 63 -9.39 -13.55 5.65
N ILE A 64 -9.45 -12.22 5.84
CA ILE A 64 -10.24 -11.33 4.98
C ILE A 64 -9.68 -11.33 3.55
N ALA A 65 -8.35 -11.30 3.39
CA ALA A 65 -7.72 -11.40 2.08
C ALA A 65 -8.12 -12.68 1.35
N LEU A 66 -8.07 -13.83 2.04
CA LEU A 66 -8.49 -15.12 1.47
C LEU A 66 -9.97 -15.16 1.13
N LEU A 67 -10.84 -14.74 2.05
CA LEU A 67 -12.31 -14.78 1.90
C LEU A 67 -12.84 -13.80 0.87
N SER A 68 -12.15 -12.68 0.64
CA SER A 68 -12.49 -11.70 -0.40
C SER A 68 -11.80 -11.98 -1.73
N ARG A 69 -10.97 -13.03 -1.82
CA ARG A 69 -10.16 -13.35 -3.01
C ARG A 69 -9.26 -12.19 -3.42
N ALA A 70 -8.68 -11.49 -2.44
CA ALA A 70 -7.67 -10.48 -2.71
C ALA A 70 -6.42 -11.12 -3.34
N ASP A 71 -5.64 -10.31 -4.06
CA ASP A 71 -4.38 -10.76 -4.66
C ASP A 71 -3.26 -10.84 -3.62
N GLY A 72 -3.41 -10.13 -2.49
CA GLY A 72 -2.41 -10.18 -1.43
C GLY A 72 -2.87 -9.59 -0.11
N VAL A 73 -1.96 -9.67 0.86
CA VAL A 73 -2.08 -9.07 2.19
C VAL A 73 -0.83 -8.27 2.52
N HIS A 74 -0.97 -7.15 3.21
CA HIS A 74 0.15 -6.36 3.72
C HIS A 74 0.17 -6.40 5.24
N LEU A 75 1.33 -6.76 5.82
CA LEU A 75 1.51 -6.95 7.26
C LEU A 75 2.49 -5.94 7.84
N GLY A 76 2.11 -5.37 8.97
CA GLY A 76 2.97 -4.57 9.83
C GLY A 76 3.74 -5.44 10.83
N PRO A 77 4.62 -4.83 11.63
CA PRO A 77 5.45 -5.55 12.61
C PRO A 77 4.66 -6.17 13.76
N ASP A 78 3.46 -5.65 14.04
CA ASP A 78 2.60 -6.08 15.15
C ASP A 78 1.51 -7.07 14.71
N ASP A 79 1.46 -7.39 13.42
CA ASP A 79 0.51 -8.32 12.83
C ASP A 79 1.01 -9.78 12.88
N LEU A 80 0.31 -10.69 12.23
CA LEU A 80 0.77 -12.07 12.07
C LEU A 80 2.16 -12.10 11.43
N SER A 81 3.04 -12.98 11.93
CA SER A 81 4.33 -13.17 11.29
C SER A 81 4.17 -13.61 9.82
N LEU A 82 5.10 -13.18 8.96
CA LEU A 82 5.09 -13.56 7.54
C LEU A 82 5.04 -15.08 7.35
N ALA A 83 5.78 -15.82 8.18
CA ALA A 83 5.77 -17.29 8.17
C ALA A 83 4.38 -17.87 8.52
N SER A 84 3.67 -17.29 9.49
CA SER A 84 2.31 -17.71 9.83
C SER A 84 1.31 -17.37 8.74
N ALA A 85 1.42 -16.15 8.17
CA ALA A 85 0.61 -15.74 7.03
C ALA A 85 0.84 -16.66 5.81
N ARG A 86 2.08 -17.00 5.51
CA ARG A 86 2.42 -17.93 4.41
C ARG A 86 1.86 -19.32 4.64
N ARG A 87 1.86 -19.84 5.89
CA ARG A 87 1.23 -21.15 6.21
C ARG A 87 -0.28 -21.13 5.96
N LEU A 88 -0.97 -20.02 6.24
CA LEU A 88 -2.41 -19.88 6.00
C LEU A 88 -2.72 -19.68 4.51
N ALA A 89 -1.96 -18.81 3.86
CA ALA A 89 -2.21 -18.42 2.47
C ALA A 89 -1.64 -19.40 1.45
N GLY A 90 -0.58 -20.14 1.77
CA GLY A 90 0.20 -20.87 0.78
C GLY A 90 0.72 -19.90 -0.28
N ASN A 91 0.59 -20.26 -1.55
CA ASN A 91 0.95 -19.41 -2.68
C ASN A 91 -0.23 -18.62 -3.27
N ARG A 92 -1.37 -18.56 -2.54
CA ARG A 92 -2.59 -17.88 -3.02
C ARG A 92 -2.56 -16.38 -2.88
N LEU A 93 -1.69 -15.84 -2.01
CA LEU A 93 -1.58 -14.41 -1.74
C LEU A 93 -0.13 -13.94 -1.89
N LEU A 94 0.03 -12.75 -2.47
CA LEU A 94 1.22 -11.93 -2.27
C LEU A 94 1.25 -11.47 -0.80
N ILE A 95 2.41 -11.56 -0.16
CA ILE A 95 2.57 -11.10 1.22
C ILE A 95 3.54 -9.92 1.23
N GLY A 96 3.01 -8.73 1.53
CA GLY A 96 3.80 -7.53 1.72
C GLY A 96 4.18 -7.31 3.18
N ALA A 97 5.28 -6.64 3.42
CA ALA A 97 5.74 -6.27 4.75
C ALA A 97 6.17 -4.80 4.84
N SER A 98 5.94 -4.19 5.99
CA SER A 98 6.47 -2.86 6.31
C SER A 98 7.92 -2.95 6.77
N ALA A 99 8.83 -2.14 6.19
CA ALA A 99 10.23 -2.05 6.60
C ALA A 99 10.72 -0.60 6.57
N SER A 100 11.25 -0.11 7.69
CA SER A 100 11.80 1.24 7.83
C SER A 100 13.31 1.27 8.04
N SER A 101 13.98 0.12 7.95
CA SER A 101 15.44 -0.01 8.03
C SER A 101 15.93 -1.13 7.11
N LEU A 102 17.21 -1.12 6.78
CA LEU A 102 17.86 -2.20 6.02
C LEU A 102 17.77 -3.55 6.73
N GLU A 103 17.88 -3.55 8.06
CA GLU A 103 17.77 -4.75 8.87
C GLU A 103 16.37 -5.33 8.78
N ALA A 104 15.32 -4.50 9.01
CA ALA A 104 13.93 -4.92 8.91
C ALA A 104 13.59 -5.41 7.49
N ALA A 105 14.11 -4.76 6.44
CA ALA A 105 13.92 -5.18 5.06
C ALA A 105 14.53 -6.56 4.79
N ARG A 106 15.77 -6.79 5.21
CA ARG A 106 16.44 -8.11 5.07
C ARG A 106 15.70 -9.20 5.83
N ALA A 107 15.28 -8.92 7.07
CA ALA A 107 14.51 -9.88 7.87
C ALA A 107 13.17 -10.23 7.21
N ALA A 108 12.45 -9.23 6.69
CA ALA A 108 11.17 -9.46 6.00
C ALA A 108 11.36 -10.29 4.71
N ILE A 109 12.38 -10.00 3.91
CA ILE A 109 12.69 -10.76 2.69
C ILE A 109 13.06 -12.20 3.03
N ALA A 110 13.93 -12.41 4.04
CA ALA A 110 14.30 -13.75 4.51
C ALA A 110 13.10 -14.53 5.06
N ALA A 111 12.10 -13.84 5.62
CA ALA A 111 10.85 -14.43 6.10
C ALA A 111 9.81 -14.66 4.97
N GLY A 112 10.12 -14.34 3.72
CA GLY A 112 9.29 -14.63 2.55
C GLY A 112 8.31 -13.52 2.16
N ALA A 113 8.65 -12.25 2.40
CA ALA A 113 7.91 -11.12 1.84
C ALA A 113 8.08 -11.07 0.33
N ASP A 114 6.98 -10.87 -0.40
CA ASP A 114 6.96 -10.72 -1.86
C ASP A 114 7.19 -9.25 -2.28
N TYR A 115 6.92 -8.29 -1.41
CA TYR A 115 7.21 -6.87 -1.60
C TYR A 115 7.32 -6.13 -0.26
N LEU A 116 7.90 -4.95 -0.28
CA LEU A 116 8.05 -4.10 0.90
C LEU A 116 7.34 -2.75 0.73
N GLY A 117 6.72 -2.26 1.81
CA GLY A 117 6.34 -0.87 1.99
C GLY A 117 7.38 -0.17 2.87
N SER A 118 8.08 0.85 2.37
CA SER A 118 9.18 1.50 3.07
C SER A 118 8.94 3.00 3.28
N GLY A 119 9.15 3.46 4.50
CA GLY A 119 8.96 4.84 4.91
C GLY A 119 8.94 5.03 6.42
N PRO A 120 8.59 6.27 6.89
CA PRO A 120 8.03 7.39 6.12
C PRO A 120 9.07 8.09 5.23
N ALA A 121 8.70 8.34 3.96
CA ALA A 121 9.54 9.13 3.06
C ALA A 121 9.48 10.63 3.40
N PHE A 122 8.34 11.11 3.87
CA PHE A 122 8.11 12.47 4.34
C PHE A 122 7.27 12.45 5.62
N ALA A 123 7.28 13.57 6.36
CA ALA A 123 6.48 13.72 7.57
C ALA A 123 4.98 13.46 7.29
N THR A 124 4.33 12.71 8.17
CA THR A 124 2.92 12.35 8.03
C THR A 124 2.25 12.23 9.38
N PRO A 125 1.02 12.76 9.56
CA PRO A 125 0.30 12.62 10.81
C PRO A 125 -0.17 11.19 11.09
N ILE A 126 -0.26 10.32 10.08
CA ILE A 126 -0.75 8.94 10.23
C ILE A 126 0.23 8.06 11.03
N LYS A 127 1.53 8.38 11.04
CA LYS A 127 2.57 7.69 11.79
C LYS A 127 3.59 8.70 12.32
N SER A 128 3.12 9.73 13.01
CA SER A 128 3.94 10.83 13.55
C SER A 128 5.04 10.40 14.51
N GLU A 129 4.89 9.24 15.14
CA GLU A 129 5.84 8.69 16.11
C GLU A 129 7.06 8.01 15.46
N LYS A 130 7.00 7.71 14.15
CA LYS A 130 8.12 7.07 13.45
C LYS A 130 9.07 8.10 12.87
N PRO A 131 10.40 7.93 13.05
CA PRO A 131 11.36 8.82 12.43
C PRO A 131 11.24 8.77 10.90
N VAL A 132 11.30 9.93 10.26
CA VAL A 132 11.29 10.05 8.79
C VAL A 132 12.64 9.55 8.26
N ILE A 133 12.63 8.50 7.44
CA ILE A 133 13.86 7.96 6.82
C ILE A 133 14.23 8.71 5.52
N GLY A 134 13.28 9.45 4.97
CA GLY A 134 13.46 10.25 3.77
C GLY A 134 13.53 9.45 2.46
N PRO A 135 13.47 10.12 1.29
CA PRO A 135 13.63 9.47 -0.01
C PRO A 135 14.92 8.67 -0.12
N LYS A 136 16.04 9.21 0.36
CA LYS A 136 17.36 8.52 0.35
C LYS A 136 17.37 7.24 1.17
N GLY A 137 16.72 7.24 2.35
CA GLY A 137 16.59 6.04 3.17
C GLY A 137 15.76 4.96 2.48
N VAL A 138 14.65 5.34 1.83
CA VAL A 138 13.86 4.40 1.03
C VAL A 138 14.65 3.88 -0.16
N ALA A 139 15.42 4.73 -0.85
CA ALA A 139 16.26 4.34 -1.99
C ALA A 139 17.36 3.35 -1.57
N ALA A 140 17.99 3.56 -0.42
CA ALA A 140 18.98 2.62 0.12
C ALA A 140 18.37 1.23 0.40
N ILE A 141 17.13 1.19 0.95
CA ILE A 141 16.40 -0.06 1.16
C ILE A 141 16.05 -0.70 -0.19
N ALA A 142 15.58 0.08 -1.16
CA ALA A 142 15.22 -0.41 -2.50
C ALA A 142 16.43 -1.00 -3.23
N ALA A 143 17.59 -0.34 -3.16
CA ALA A 143 18.84 -0.82 -3.78
C ALA A 143 19.36 -2.14 -3.16
N ALA A 144 19.10 -2.36 -1.87
CA ALA A 144 19.51 -3.57 -1.16
C ALA A 144 18.44 -4.70 -1.20
N SER A 145 17.29 -4.46 -1.82
CA SER A 145 16.15 -5.38 -1.83
C SER A 145 16.12 -6.23 -3.09
N SER A 146 15.87 -7.53 -2.94
CA SER A 146 15.58 -8.45 -4.06
C SER A 146 14.10 -8.46 -4.47
N VAL A 147 13.23 -7.75 -3.75
CA VAL A 147 11.79 -7.66 -4.03
C VAL A 147 11.38 -6.19 -4.26
N PRO A 148 10.24 -5.94 -4.92
CA PRO A 148 9.77 -4.57 -5.14
C PRO A 148 9.60 -3.79 -3.83
N VAL A 149 10.04 -2.53 -3.82
CA VAL A 149 9.87 -1.60 -2.69
C VAL A 149 8.98 -0.45 -3.11
N PHE A 150 7.97 -0.17 -2.29
CA PHE A 150 7.04 0.94 -2.46
C PHE A 150 7.31 2.01 -1.40
N ALA A 151 7.64 3.22 -1.82
CA ALA A 151 7.77 4.36 -0.91
C ALA A 151 6.41 4.71 -0.30
N ILE A 152 6.38 5.01 0.99
CA ILE A 152 5.15 5.41 1.71
C ILE A 152 5.46 6.52 2.72
N GLY A 153 4.44 7.31 3.05
CA GLY A 153 4.47 8.33 4.11
C GLY A 153 4.65 9.73 3.56
N GLY A 154 3.60 10.55 3.70
CA GLY A 154 3.58 11.97 3.38
C GLY A 154 3.79 12.33 1.90
N ILE A 155 3.58 11.39 0.99
CA ILE A 155 3.81 11.57 -0.45
C ILE A 155 2.59 12.28 -1.08
N ASP A 156 2.88 13.33 -1.85
CA ASP A 156 1.91 14.08 -2.64
C ASP A 156 2.57 14.68 -3.91
N GLU A 157 1.81 15.48 -4.67
CA GLU A 157 2.28 16.08 -5.92
C GLU A 157 3.43 17.09 -5.72
N SER A 158 3.54 17.70 -4.54
CA SER A 158 4.58 18.70 -4.26
C SER A 158 5.95 18.09 -3.99
N ASN A 159 6.00 16.81 -3.60
CA ASN A 159 7.23 16.16 -3.14
C ASN A 159 7.59 14.88 -3.88
N VAL A 160 6.68 14.28 -4.66
CA VAL A 160 6.92 13.00 -5.37
C VAL A 160 8.13 13.08 -6.32
N ALA A 161 8.48 14.25 -6.86
CA ALA A 161 9.67 14.44 -7.70
C ALA A 161 10.98 14.14 -6.95
N GLN A 162 11.01 14.28 -5.61
CA GLN A 162 12.16 13.92 -4.81
C GLN A 162 12.36 12.39 -4.73
N LEU A 163 11.27 11.60 -4.86
CA LEU A 163 11.37 10.15 -4.94
C LEU A 163 11.98 9.71 -6.28
N THR A 164 11.48 10.27 -7.38
CA THR A 164 11.98 9.92 -8.72
C THR A 164 13.42 10.37 -8.95
N ALA A 165 13.85 11.45 -8.30
CA ALA A 165 15.26 11.87 -8.30
C ALA A 165 16.19 10.84 -7.62
N GLU A 166 15.69 10.05 -6.70
CA GLU A 166 16.42 8.93 -6.06
C GLU A 166 16.15 7.57 -6.75
N GLY A 167 15.55 7.56 -7.94
CA GLY A 167 15.24 6.35 -8.71
C GLY A 167 14.03 5.55 -8.19
N LEU A 168 13.21 6.13 -7.33
CA LEU A 168 12.02 5.49 -6.78
C LEU A 168 10.79 5.79 -7.65
N HIS A 169 10.28 4.77 -8.33
CA HIS A 169 9.14 4.86 -9.25
C HIS A 169 7.88 4.14 -8.73
N ARG A 170 7.90 3.66 -7.48
CA ARG A 170 6.77 3.00 -6.81
C ARG A 170 6.44 3.70 -5.52
N ALA A 171 5.20 4.18 -5.40
CA ALA A 171 4.75 4.90 -4.23
C ALA A 171 3.34 4.48 -3.77
N CYS A 172 3.11 4.56 -2.47
CA CYS A 172 1.81 4.40 -1.83
C CYS A 172 1.34 5.74 -1.27
N VAL A 173 0.13 6.13 -1.59
CA VAL A 173 -0.51 7.36 -1.10
C VAL A 173 -1.83 7.05 -0.41
N ILE A 174 -2.18 7.85 0.59
CA ILE A 174 -3.49 7.84 1.27
C ILE A 174 -4.14 9.20 1.08
N ARG A 175 -3.76 10.18 1.89
CA ARG A 175 -4.38 11.49 2.00
C ARG A 175 -4.33 12.30 0.71
N ALA A 176 -3.23 12.28 0.00
CA ALA A 176 -3.08 13.01 -1.26
C ALA A 176 -4.21 12.73 -2.26
N VAL A 177 -4.73 11.49 -2.27
CA VAL A 177 -5.85 11.08 -3.12
C VAL A 177 -7.17 11.21 -2.36
N ALA A 178 -7.23 10.75 -1.10
CA ALA A 178 -8.48 10.66 -0.35
C ALA A 178 -9.08 12.03 0.01
N GLU A 179 -8.24 13.04 0.27
CA GLU A 179 -8.64 14.41 0.66
C GLU A 179 -8.75 15.35 -0.56
N ALA A 180 -8.44 14.86 -1.77
CA ALA A 180 -8.48 15.69 -2.96
C ALA A 180 -9.93 15.99 -3.41
N PRO A 181 -10.21 17.20 -3.92
CA PRO A 181 -11.49 17.50 -4.56
C PRO A 181 -11.79 16.62 -5.77
N ASP A 182 -10.77 16.22 -6.52
CA ASP A 182 -10.83 15.23 -7.61
C ASP A 182 -9.76 14.15 -7.41
N PRO A 183 -10.11 13.06 -6.70
CA PRO A 183 -9.17 11.96 -6.42
C PRO A 183 -8.62 11.29 -7.69
N ALA A 184 -9.42 11.19 -8.76
CA ALA A 184 -8.99 10.58 -10.01
C ALA A 184 -7.93 11.42 -10.73
N ALA A 185 -8.11 12.73 -10.75
CA ALA A 185 -7.14 13.64 -11.36
C ALA A 185 -5.81 13.62 -10.61
N VAL A 186 -5.83 13.63 -9.26
CA VAL A 186 -4.60 13.54 -8.45
C VAL A 186 -3.91 12.20 -8.64
N ALA A 187 -4.63 11.08 -8.64
CA ALA A 187 -4.06 9.76 -8.90
C ALA A 187 -3.37 9.71 -10.28
N ARG A 188 -3.99 10.29 -11.31
CA ARG A 188 -3.43 10.37 -12.66
C ARG A 188 -2.15 11.19 -12.72
N ARG A 189 -2.12 12.36 -12.07
CA ARG A 189 -0.92 13.22 -12.04
C ARG A 189 0.23 12.55 -11.28
N LEU A 190 -0.04 11.99 -10.11
CA LEU A 190 0.96 11.24 -9.34
C LEU A 190 1.53 10.06 -10.14
N ARG A 191 0.66 9.30 -10.84
CA ARG A 191 1.11 8.21 -11.70
C ARG A 191 2.04 8.73 -12.82
N ALA A 192 1.64 9.79 -13.51
CA ALA A 192 2.45 10.39 -14.57
C ALA A 192 3.83 10.88 -14.06
N MET A 193 3.89 11.42 -12.83
CA MET A 193 5.15 11.87 -12.23
C MET A 193 6.05 10.72 -11.78
N LEU A 194 5.48 9.54 -11.48
CA LEU A 194 6.22 8.35 -11.07
C LEU A 194 6.75 7.50 -12.24
N LEU A 195 6.18 7.63 -13.44
CA LEU A 195 6.64 6.88 -14.59
C LEU A 195 8.08 7.28 -14.98
N PRO A 196 8.97 6.32 -15.30
CA PRO A 196 10.28 6.63 -15.86
C PRO A 196 10.10 7.44 -17.16
N LYS A 197 10.94 8.46 -17.29
CA LYS A 197 11.01 9.25 -18.54
C LYS A 197 11.82 8.53 -19.59
#